data_efa919a29f39794ad2b55742bfb95af0
#
_entry.id   efa919a29f39794ad2b55742bfb95af0
#
_cell.length_a   1.000
_cell.length_b   1.000
_cell.length_c   1.000
_cell.angle_alpha   90.00
_cell.angle_beta   90.00
_cell.angle_gamma   90.00
#
_symmetry.space_group_name_H-M   'P 1'
#
loop_
_entity.id
_entity.type
_entity.pdbx_description
1 polymer ?
#
loop_
_entity_poly.entity_id
_entity_poly.type
_entity_poly.pdbx_seq_one_letter_code
_entity_poly.pdbx_strand_id
1 'polypeptide(L)'
;MEYLDMVVNETLRLYPIAGRLERICKKDVEINAVPIRQGTVVMISSYVLHGDPQHWPEPEEFCPERFSKNNKDSINPYMCMPFGNGPRNCIGMRFALMNIKLALVKVMQTFSFQTCKETQIPLKLADQGLLQSEKPIILKAVCRDGIISGA
;
A
#
# COMPACT_ATOMS: atom_id res chain seq x y z
N MET A 1 -16.22 5.71 5.03
CA MET A 1 -15.58 5.43 6.34
C MET A 1 -14.18 6.03 6.30
N GLU A 2 -14.06 7.27 6.77
CA GLU A 2 -12.82 8.05 6.59
C GLU A 2 -11.58 7.37 7.21
N TYR A 3 -11.67 6.96 8.48
CA TYR A 3 -10.56 6.32 9.16
C TYR A 3 -10.11 5.01 8.49
N LEU A 4 -11.04 4.19 8.03
CA LEU A 4 -10.70 2.96 7.30
C LEU A 4 -9.97 3.27 5.98
N ASP A 5 -10.35 4.34 5.29
CA ASP A 5 -9.65 4.79 4.09
C ASP A 5 -8.21 5.20 4.41
N MET A 6 -8.00 5.92 5.51
CA MET A 6 -6.69 6.33 5.99
C MET A 6 -5.81 5.12 6.31
N VAL A 7 -6.34 4.15 7.08
CA VAL A 7 -5.64 2.90 7.45
C VAL A 7 -5.24 2.11 6.22
N VAL A 8 -6.14 1.91 5.27
CA VAL A 8 -5.86 1.16 4.03
C VAL A 8 -4.80 1.85 3.18
N ASN A 9 -4.88 3.18 3.02
CA ASN A 9 -3.89 3.91 2.25
C ASN A 9 -2.51 3.88 2.90
N GLU A 10 -2.42 4.05 4.22
CA GLU A 10 -1.14 3.97 4.93
C GLU A 10 -0.54 2.55 4.89
N THR A 11 -1.38 1.52 5.00
CA THR A 11 -0.92 0.14 4.81
C THR A 11 -0.36 -0.08 3.41
N LEU A 12 -1.00 0.45 2.38
CA LEU A 12 -0.53 0.34 0.99
C LEU A 12 0.71 1.21 0.72
N ARG A 13 0.92 2.28 1.49
CA ARG A 13 2.16 3.05 1.43
C ARG A 13 3.33 2.23 1.98
N LEU A 14 3.19 1.68 3.19
CA LEU A 14 4.25 0.88 3.83
C LEU A 14 4.49 -0.45 3.12
N TYR A 15 3.43 -1.07 2.63
CA TYR A 15 3.46 -2.42 2.04
C TYR A 15 2.78 -2.44 0.66
N PRO A 16 3.34 -1.73 -0.34
CA PRO A 16 2.78 -1.76 -1.70
C PRO A 16 2.98 -3.15 -2.30
N ILE A 17 1.89 -3.79 -2.75
CA ILE A 17 1.93 -5.15 -3.31
C ILE A 17 2.94 -5.23 -4.48
N ALA A 18 2.92 -4.24 -5.38
CA ALA A 18 3.91 -4.07 -6.43
C ALA A 18 4.98 -3.06 -5.96
N GLY A 19 6.12 -3.56 -5.49
CA GLY A 19 7.22 -2.72 -5.00
C GLY A 19 7.90 -1.89 -6.10
N ARG A 20 7.58 -2.15 -7.37
CA ARG A 20 8.12 -1.42 -8.52
C ARG A 20 7.14 -1.38 -9.68
N LEU A 21 7.24 -0.33 -10.49
CA LEU A 21 6.54 -0.16 -11.76
C LEU A 21 7.56 -0.25 -12.89
N GLU A 22 7.25 -0.94 -13.97
CA GLU A 22 8.15 -1.10 -15.11
C GLU A 22 7.48 -0.66 -16.40
N ARG A 23 8.27 -0.06 -17.30
CA ARG A 23 7.88 0.30 -18.67
C ARG A 23 9.01 -0.03 -19.63
N ILE A 24 8.66 -0.48 -20.82
CA ILE A 24 9.62 -0.68 -21.92
C ILE A 24 9.51 0.51 -22.86
N CYS A 25 10.63 1.16 -23.12
CA CYS A 25 10.72 2.27 -24.04
C CYS A 25 10.44 1.79 -25.48
N LYS A 26 9.40 2.35 -26.13
CA LYS A 26 8.94 1.88 -27.45
C LYS A 26 9.71 2.50 -28.62
N LYS A 27 10.38 3.63 -28.41
CA LYS A 27 11.21 4.36 -29.40
C LYS A 27 12.24 5.19 -28.67
N ASP A 28 13.33 5.53 -29.33
CA ASP A 28 14.32 6.45 -28.77
C ASP A 28 13.64 7.76 -28.34
N VAL A 29 13.84 8.15 -27.10
CA VAL A 29 13.31 9.40 -26.52
C VAL A 29 14.37 10.04 -25.63
N GLU A 30 14.23 11.33 -25.40
CA GLU A 30 15.03 12.07 -24.43
C GLU A 30 14.08 12.65 -23.37
N ILE A 31 14.38 12.43 -22.10
CA ILE A 31 13.62 12.96 -20.97
C ILE A 31 14.61 13.66 -20.03
N ASN A 32 14.42 14.97 -19.82
CA ASN A 32 15.31 15.79 -18.99
C ASN A 32 16.80 15.62 -19.35
N ALA A 33 17.10 15.71 -20.65
CA ALA A 33 18.44 15.50 -21.22
C ALA A 33 19.05 14.09 -21.01
N VAL A 34 18.25 13.11 -20.59
CA VAL A 34 18.65 11.71 -20.48
C VAL A 34 18.15 10.95 -21.71
N PRO A 35 19.04 10.44 -22.58
CA PRO A 35 18.63 9.64 -23.74
C PRO A 35 18.22 8.24 -23.28
N ILE A 36 17.02 7.80 -23.67
CA ILE A 36 16.49 6.47 -23.41
C ILE A 36 16.26 5.77 -24.74
N ARG A 37 17.00 4.70 -24.97
CA ARG A 37 16.92 3.93 -26.21
C ARG A 37 15.67 3.02 -26.24
N GLN A 38 15.21 2.73 -27.45
CA GLN A 38 14.18 1.72 -27.67
C GLN A 38 14.57 0.38 -27.01
N GLY A 39 13.61 -0.27 -26.34
CA GLY A 39 13.83 -1.53 -25.63
C GLY A 39 14.34 -1.37 -24.19
N THR A 40 14.77 -0.17 -23.80
CA THR A 40 15.21 0.08 -22.41
C THR A 40 14.06 -0.15 -21.44
N VAL A 41 14.31 -0.93 -20.39
CA VAL A 41 13.37 -1.08 -19.25
C VAL A 41 13.58 0.10 -18.30
N VAL A 42 12.55 0.91 -18.14
CA VAL A 42 12.50 2.00 -17.15
C VAL A 42 11.75 1.50 -15.93
N MET A 43 12.42 1.52 -14.79
CA MET A 43 11.87 1.04 -13.52
C MET A 43 11.69 2.20 -12.54
N ILE A 44 10.57 2.22 -11.83
CA ILE A 44 10.27 3.15 -10.74
C ILE A 44 9.99 2.30 -9.51
N SER A 45 10.84 2.42 -8.47
CA SER A 45 10.62 1.73 -7.20
C SER A 45 9.58 2.47 -6.37
N SER A 46 8.33 1.99 -6.40
CA SER A 46 7.27 2.53 -5.54
C SER A 46 7.59 2.30 -4.05
N TYR A 47 8.19 1.16 -3.71
CA TYR A 47 8.60 0.87 -2.34
C TYR A 47 9.57 1.91 -1.78
N VAL A 48 10.59 2.29 -2.57
CA VAL A 48 11.57 3.32 -2.16
C VAL A 48 10.91 4.69 -2.04
N LEU A 49 10.09 5.08 -3.04
CA LEU A 49 9.40 6.37 -3.02
C LEU A 49 8.43 6.51 -1.85
N HIS A 50 7.77 5.42 -1.47
CA HIS A 50 6.85 5.40 -0.34
C HIS A 50 7.55 5.48 1.02
N GLY A 51 8.86 5.19 1.07
CA GLY A 51 9.69 5.27 2.27
C GLY A 51 10.69 6.43 2.25
N ASP A 52 10.64 7.33 1.27
CA ASP A 52 11.60 8.42 1.15
C ASP A 52 11.37 9.50 2.22
N PRO A 53 12.33 9.72 3.15
CA PRO A 53 12.18 10.71 4.22
C PRO A 53 12.07 12.16 3.72
N GLN A 54 12.45 12.46 2.47
CA GLN A 54 12.24 13.78 1.87
C GLN A 54 10.76 14.09 1.66
N HIS A 55 9.93 13.06 1.50
CA HIS A 55 8.50 13.18 1.22
C HIS A 55 7.62 12.69 2.37
N TRP A 56 8.16 11.81 3.22
CA TRP A 56 7.43 11.17 4.31
C TRP A 56 8.19 11.37 5.63
N PRO A 57 7.81 12.31 6.47
CA PRO A 57 8.36 12.39 7.83
C PRO A 57 8.13 11.08 8.57
N GLU A 58 9.17 10.55 9.24
CA GLU A 58 9.10 9.27 9.95
C GLU A 58 8.50 8.14 9.06
N PRO A 59 9.17 7.81 7.93
CA PRO A 59 8.56 7.01 6.87
C PRO A 59 8.23 5.57 7.30
N GLU A 60 8.87 5.04 8.33
CA GLU A 60 8.63 3.69 8.86
C GLU A 60 7.46 3.64 9.84
N GLU A 61 7.03 4.78 10.36
CA GLU A 61 5.91 4.89 11.28
C GLU A 61 4.57 4.68 10.55
N PHE A 62 3.69 3.88 11.18
CA PHE A 62 2.32 3.70 10.72
C PHE A 62 1.45 4.86 11.19
N CYS A 63 1.26 5.86 10.34
CA CYS A 63 0.53 7.09 10.63
C CYS A 63 -0.61 7.31 9.63
N PRO A 64 -1.81 6.74 9.86
CA PRO A 64 -2.95 6.90 8.96
C PRO A 64 -3.37 8.35 8.74
N GLU A 65 -3.09 9.24 9.69
CA GLU A 65 -3.41 10.67 9.66
C GLU A 65 -2.80 11.41 8.47
N ARG A 66 -1.74 10.87 7.86
CA ARG A 66 -1.16 11.38 6.60
C ARG A 66 -2.22 11.44 5.48
N PHE A 67 -3.16 10.50 5.49
CA PHE A 67 -4.23 10.36 4.50
C PHE A 67 -5.56 10.96 4.97
N SER A 68 -5.58 11.77 6.03
CA SER A 68 -6.76 12.51 6.46
C SER A 68 -7.19 13.53 5.40
N LYS A 69 -8.45 13.99 5.47
CA LYS A 69 -8.97 15.01 4.55
C LYS A 69 -8.13 16.28 4.49
N ASN A 70 -7.52 16.65 5.62
CA ASN A 70 -6.72 17.85 5.71
C ASN A 70 -5.33 17.69 5.10
N ASN A 71 -4.79 16.48 5.09
CA ASN A 71 -3.40 16.21 4.71
C ASN A 71 -3.26 15.58 3.33
N LYS A 72 -4.24 14.77 2.89
CA LYS A 72 -4.15 13.99 1.64
C LYS A 72 -3.88 14.83 0.39
N ASP A 73 -4.40 16.06 0.35
CA ASP A 73 -4.26 16.94 -0.82
C ASP A 73 -2.85 17.56 -0.92
N SER A 74 -2.05 17.49 0.15
CA SER A 74 -0.63 17.86 0.16
C SER A 74 0.29 16.75 -0.34
N ILE A 75 -0.20 15.52 -0.43
CA ILE A 75 0.59 14.37 -0.88
C ILE A 75 0.77 14.44 -2.40
N ASN A 76 2.01 14.50 -2.85
CA ASN A 76 2.30 14.40 -4.27
C ASN A 76 1.90 13.00 -4.80
N PRO A 77 0.98 12.90 -5.78
CA PRO A 77 0.44 11.63 -6.26
C PRO A 77 1.49 10.72 -6.94
N TYR A 78 2.67 11.25 -7.24
CA TYR A 78 3.79 10.45 -7.75
C TYR A 78 4.68 9.88 -6.65
N MET A 79 4.49 10.32 -5.40
CA MET A 79 5.22 9.79 -4.24
C MET A 79 4.44 8.71 -3.50
N CYS A 80 3.17 8.46 -3.85
CA CYS A 80 2.35 7.37 -3.33
C CYS A 80 1.57 6.71 -4.48
N MET A 81 2.08 5.62 -5.02
CA MET A 81 1.54 4.98 -6.22
C MET A 81 1.33 3.47 -6.04
N PRO A 82 0.59 3.00 -5.01
CA PRO A 82 0.40 1.56 -4.77
C PRO A 82 -0.34 0.84 -5.90
N PHE A 83 -1.09 1.59 -6.72
CA PHE A 83 -1.79 1.10 -7.90
C PHE A 83 -1.24 1.69 -9.22
N GLY A 84 -0.08 2.32 -9.17
CA GLY A 84 0.45 3.10 -10.28
C GLY A 84 -0.26 4.44 -10.48
N ASN A 85 0.16 5.17 -11.50
CA ASN A 85 -0.42 6.47 -11.88
C ASN A 85 -0.44 6.62 -13.40
N GLY A 86 -1.31 7.49 -13.94
CA GLY A 86 -1.46 7.77 -15.37
C GLY A 86 -2.29 6.72 -16.13
N PRO A 87 -2.14 6.66 -17.46
CA PRO A 87 -3.02 5.85 -18.33
C PRO A 87 -2.86 4.33 -18.17
N ARG A 88 -1.83 3.89 -17.46
CA ARG A 88 -1.53 2.48 -17.14
C ARG A 88 -1.64 2.16 -15.65
N ASN A 89 -2.39 2.96 -14.91
CA ASN A 89 -2.73 2.63 -13.52
C ASN A 89 -3.56 1.33 -13.45
N CYS A 90 -3.66 0.76 -12.26
CA CYS A 90 -4.42 -0.47 -12.04
C CYS A 90 -5.91 -0.27 -12.35
N ILE A 91 -6.43 -1.02 -13.32
CA ILE A 91 -7.85 -0.99 -13.71
C ILE A 91 -8.75 -1.49 -12.58
N GLY A 92 -8.26 -2.43 -11.75
CA GLY A 92 -8.99 -3.04 -10.64
C GLY A 92 -8.90 -2.26 -9.32
N MET A 93 -8.26 -1.09 -9.27
CA MET A 93 -8.02 -0.34 -8.03
C MET A 93 -9.28 -0.12 -7.18
N ARG A 94 -10.36 0.37 -7.80
CA ARG A 94 -11.62 0.65 -7.10
C ARG A 94 -12.26 -0.63 -6.54
N PHE A 95 -12.24 -1.70 -7.32
CA PHE A 95 -12.76 -3.01 -6.93
C PHE A 95 -11.94 -3.59 -5.77
N ALA A 96 -10.62 -3.56 -5.86
CA ALA A 96 -9.72 -4.04 -4.80
C ALA A 96 -9.94 -3.28 -3.48
N LEU A 97 -9.95 -1.95 -3.53
CA LEU A 97 -10.18 -1.12 -2.33
C LEU A 97 -11.55 -1.36 -1.71
N MET A 98 -12.60 -1.53 -2.53
CA MET A 98 -13.93 -1.86 -2.04
C MET A 98 -13.95 -3.21 -1.31
N ASN A 99 -13.35 -4.24 -1.91
CA ASN A 99 -13.30 -5.58 -1.33
C ASN A 99 -12.49 -5.62 -0.03
N ILE A 100 -11.32 -4.97 0.01
CA ILE A 100 -10.50 -4.87 1.23
C ILE A 100 -11.32 -4.24 2.36
N LYS A 101 -11.97 -3.11 2.10
CA LYS A 101 -12.77 -2.40 3.10
C LYS A 101 -13.97 -3.24 3.56
N LEU A 102 -14.67 -3.88 2.63
CA LEU A 102 -15.82 -4.74 2.96
C LEU A 102 -15.39 -5.92 3.83
N ALA A 103 -14.30 -6.59 3.47
CA ALA A 103 -13.76 -7.71 4.25
C ALA A 103 -13.36 -7.26 5.66
N LEU A 104 -12.61 -6.16 5.78
CA LEU A 104 -12.20 -5.61 7.08
C LEU A 104 -13.41 -5.25 7.94
N VAL A 105 -14.41 -4.58 7.38
CA VAL A 105 -15.64 -4.22 8.12
C VAL A 105 -16.34 -5.48 8.62
N LYS A 106 -16.57 -6.46 7.75
CA LYS A 106 -17.27 -7.71 8.11
C LYS A 106 -16.54 -8.47 9.22
N VAL A 107 -15.23 -8.59 9.10
CA VAL A 107 -14.44 -9.33 10.11
C VAL A 107 -14.38 -8.55 11.43
N MET A 108 -14.12 -7.24 11.39
CA MET A 108 -13.97 -6.41 12.58
C MET A 108 -15.29 -6.12 13.30
N GLN A 109 -16.44 -6.38 12.68
CA GLN A 109 -17.74 -6.37 13.38
C GLN A 109 -17.82 -7.48 14.42
N THR A 110 -17.23 -8.63 14.14
CA THR A 110 -17.35 -9.83 15.00
C THR A 110 -16.09 -10.10 15.82
N PHE A 111 -14.91 -9.78 15.26
CA PHE A 111 -13.64 -10.13 15.87
C PHE A 111 -12.75 -8.92 16.12
N SER A 112 -11.89 -9.03 17.11
CA SER A 112 -10.68 -8.23 17.30
C SER A 112 -9.46 -9.14 17.15
N PHE A 113 -8.33 -8.57 16.70
CA PHE A 113 -7.10 -9.31 16.52
C PHE A 113 -6.07 -8.94 17.58
N GLN A 114 -5.34 -9.94 18.04
CA GLN A 114 -4.25 -9.80 18.99
C GLN A 114 -3.05 -10.59 18.52
N THR A 115 -1.86 -10.15 18.89
CA THR A 115 -0.66 -10.94 18.69
C THR A 115 -0.68 -12.19 19.56
N CYS A 116 -0.05 -13.27 19.09
CA CYS A 116 0.14 -14.52 19.81
C CYS A 116 1.60 -14.97 19.72
N LYS A 117 1.93 -16.11 20.31
CA LYS A 117 3.31 -16.63 20.32
C LYS A 117 3.86 -16.89 18.91
N GLU A 118 2.99 -17.24 17.99
CA GLU A 118 3.31 -17.55 16.59
C GLU A 118 3.39 -16.29 15.71
N THR A 119 2.97 -15.13 16.23
CA THR A 119 3.04 -13.87 15.49
C THR A 119 4.50 -13.45 15.30
N GLN A 120 4.93 -13.32 14.04
CA GLN A 120 6.28 -12.87 13.72
C GLN A 120 6.42 -11.36 13.97
N ILE A 121 7.24 -10.97 14.95
CA ILE A 121 7.57 -9.59 15.29
C ILE A 121 9.10 -9.46 15.42
N PRO A 122 9.75 -8.59 14.65
CA PRO A 122 9.18 -7.77 13.57
C PRO A 122 8.74 -8.61 12.36
N LEU A 123 7.79 -8.08 11.58
CA LEU A 123 7.37 -8.68 10.32
C LEU A 123 8.56 -8.72 9.35
N LYS A 124 8.85 -9.90 8.78
CA LYS A 124 9.86 -10.05 7.73
C LYS A 124 9.19 -10.23 6.39
N LEU A 125 9.73 -9.53 5.40
CA LEU A 125 9.26 -9.58 4.02
C LEU A 125 10.06 -10.63 3.23
N ALA A 126 9.39 -11.32 2.32
CA ALA A 126 10.02 -12.26 1.42
C ALA A 126 10.76 -11.52 0.29
N ASP A 127 11.89 -12.06 -0.12
CA ASP A 127 12.65 -11.56 -1.27
C ASP A 127 12.06 -12.10 -2.60
N GLN A 128 10.88 -11.59 -2.94
CA GLN A 128 10.13 -12.01 -4.13
C GLN A 128 9.60 -10.77 -4.89
N GLY A 129 9.16 -11.00 -6.15
CA GLY A 129 8.73 -9.91 -7.04
C GLY A 129 7.50 -9.11 -6.57
N LEU A 130 6.59 -9.73 -5.79
CA LEU A 130 5.51 -9.05 -5.10
C LEU A 130 5.83 -8.98 -3.61
N LEU A 131 5.53 -7.85 -2.98
CA LEU A 131 5.76 -7.67 -1.56
C LEU A 131 4.79 -8.55 -0.76
N GLN A 132 5.33 -9.47 0.00
CA GLN A 132 4.57 -10.36 0.88
C GLN A 132 5.37 -10.72 2.12
N SER A 133 4.71 -11.20 3.16
CA SER A 133 5.41 -11.71 4.34
C SER A 133 6.19 -12.98 4.04
N GLU A 134 7.36 -13.14 4.65
CA GLU A 134 8.19 -14.35 4.56
C GLU A 134 7.43 -15.59 5.05
N LYS A 135 6.64 -15.43 6.10
CA LYS A 135 5.80 -16.47 6.70
C LYS A 135 4.35 -15.98 6.80
N PRO A 136 3.37 -16.86 6.89
CA PRO A 136 1.99 -16.48 7.16
C PRO A 136 1.89 -15.58 8.41
N ILE A 137 1.11 -14.51 8.32
CA ILE A 137 0.83 -13.65 9.47
C ILE A 137 -0.22 -14.33 10.34
N ILE A 138 0.20 -14.78 11.53
CA ILE A 138 -0.67 -15.47 12.47
C ILE A 138 -1.08 -14.50 13.56
N LEU A 139 -2.40 -14.37 13.77
CA LEU A 139 -3.00 -13.55 14.82
C LEU A 139 -4.07 -14.34 15.55
N LYS A 140 -4.26 -14.06 16.83
CA LYS A 140 -5.38 -14.57 17.61
C LYS A 140 -6.62 -13.74 17.31
N ALA A 141 -7.68 -14.37 16.82
CA ALA A 141 -9.00 -13.76 16.71
C ALA A 141 -9.78 -13.93 18.01
N VAL A 142 -10.29 -12.84 18.54
CA VAL A 142 -11.11 -12.81 19.77
C VAL A 142 -12.48 -12.26 19.41
N CYS A 143 -13.54 -12.98 19.76
CA CYS A 143 -14.90 -12.49 19.58
C CYS A 143 -15.11 -11.20 20.38
N ARG A 144 -15.79 -10.24 19.80
CA ARG A 144 -16.23 -9.02 20.48
C ARG A 144 -17.51 -9.33 21.29
N ASP A 145 -17.55 -8.83 22.50
CA ASP A 145 -18.78 -8.86 23.32
C ASP A 145 -19.78 -7.85 22.72
N GLY A 146 -20.83 -8.36 22.14
CA GLY A 146 -21.86 -7.57 21.46
C GLY A 146 -21.61 -7.46 19.95
N ILE A 147 -22.51 -8.05 19.17
CA ILE A 147 -22.59 -7.81 17.72
C ILE A 147 -22.90 -6.33 17.54
N ILE A 148 -22.01 -5.57 16.92
CA ILE A 148 -22.35 -4.24 16.43
C ILE A 148 -23.31 -4.45 15.26
N SER A 149 -24.59 -4.59 15.59
CA SER A 149 -25.66 -4.63 14.61
C SER A 149 -25.84 -3.21 14.01
N GLY A 150 -25.13 -2.96 12.93
CA GLY A 150 -25.32 -1.80 12.11
C GLY A 150 -25.51 -2.29 10.68
N ALA A 151 -26.76 -2.33 10.27
CA ALA A 151 -27.20 -2.64 8.92
C ALA A 151 -26.57 -1.75 7.87
#